data_3b4a481b156634c4d00d17987937126f
#
_entry.id   3b4a481b156634c4d00d17987937126f
#
_cell.length_a   1.000
_cell.length_b   1.000
_cell.length_c   1.000
_cell.angle_alpha   90.00
_cell.angle_beta   90.00
_cell.angle_gamma   90.00
#
_symmetry.space_group_name_H-M   'P 1'
#
loop_
_entity.id
_entity.type
_entity.pdbx_description
1 polymer ?
#
loop_
_entity_poly.entity_id
_entity_poly.type
_entity_poly.pdbx_seq_one_letter_code
_entity_poly.pdbx_strand_id
1 'polypeptide(L)'
;MITLMHLPIRHGNAPLRIAHGHFATNHSHINYYVDITYQKTRLSEAKDSAQQLVANFVNDTPVDTILCLDGTSVLGTCLAEELTKSGFRTVNAHQTIYILDPEYNSNSQIIFRDNNLGMIKGKNVLILMASVTTGFTAKQALQAINYYGGNVAGLAAIYS
;
A
#
# COMPACT_ATOMS: atom_id res chain seq x y z
N MET A 1 16.87 19.45 -12.99
CA MET A 1 17.07 18.02 -12.65
C MET A 1 17.16 17.89 -11.14
N ILE A 2 16.30 17.09 -10.53
CA ILE A 2 16.34 16.85 -9.07
C ILE A 2 17.46 15.85 -8.79
N THR A 3 18.41 16.22 -7.92
CA THR A 3 19.48 15.30 -7.51
C THR A 3 19.00 14.48 -6.33
N LEU A 4 18.91 13.18 -6.50
CA LEU A 4 18.52 12.24 -5.45
C LEU A 4 19.77 11.77 -4.68
N MET A 5 19.73 11.87 -3.38
CA MET A 5 20.68 11.26 -2.46
C MET A 5 20.18 9.88 -2.03
N HIS A 6 21.09 8.92 -1.94
CA HIS A 6 20.78 7.58 -1.47
C HIS A 6 21.18 7.46 0.00
N LEU A 7 20.20 7.18 0.85
CA LEU A 7 20.46 6.88 2.26
C LEU A 7 20.28 5.38 2.52
N PRO A 8 21.21 4.76 3.23
CA PRO A 8 21.02 3.39 3.68
C PRO A 8 19.90 3.32 4.70
N ILE A 9 19.09 2.29 4.62
CA ILE A 9 18.07 2.00 5.62
C ILE A 9 18.57 0.94 6.61
N ARG A 10 18.02 0.96 7.84
CA ARG A 10 18.47 0.04 8.90
C ARG A 10 18.08 -1.41 8.63
N HIS A 11 16.97 -1.61 7.94
CA HIS A 11 16.45 -2.94 7.61
C HIS A 11 16.06 -2.96 6.13
N GLY A 12 16.55 -3.98 5.40
CA GLY A 12 16.30 -4.17 3.97
C GLY A 12 17.46 -3.72 3.07
N ASN A 13 17.30 -3.97 1.78
CA ASN A 13 18.35 -3.74 0.77
C ASN A 13 18.03 -2.58 -0.18
N ALA A 14 16.80 -2.07 -0.16
CA ALA A 14 16.40 -0.97 -1.03
C ALA A 14 16.80 0.38 -0.41
N PRO A 15 17.64 1.19 -1.08
CA PRO A 15 18.06 2.47 -0.55
C PRO A 15 16.89 3.48 -0.52
N LEU A 16 16.85 4.31 0.51
CA LEU A 16 15.95 5.46 0.53
C LEU A 16 16.51 6.56 -0.37
N ARG A 17 15.72 7.00 -1.33
CA ARG A 17 16.08 8.08 -2.27
C ARG A 17 15.40 9.36 -1.81
N ILE A 18 16.18 10.38 -1.50
CA ILE A 18 15.66 11.68 -1.06
C ILE A 18 16.24 12.82 -1.87
N ALA A 19 15.47 13.87 -2.05
CA ALA A 19 15.94 15.17 -2.56
C ALA A 19 15.65 16.26 -1.55
N HIS A 20 16.61 17.17 -1.36
CA HIS A 20 16.39 18.38 -0.59
C HIS A 20 15.92 19.50 -1.52
N GLY A 21 14.93 20.26 -1.09
CA GLY A 21 14.35 21.36 -1.87
C GLY A 21 13.09 21.89 -1.24
N HIS A 22 12.33 22.65 -2.00
CA HIS A 22 11.00 23.08 -1.62
C HIS A 22 10.00 22.43 -2.56
N PHE A 23 9.19 21.53 -2.03
CA PHE A 23 8.21 20.77 -2.79
C PHE A 23 6.81 21.07 -2.28
N ALA A 24 5.91 21.36 -3.20
CA ALA A 24 4.49 21.55 -2.90
C ALA A 24 3.72 20.28 -3.25
N THR A 25 2.90 19.84 -2.31
CA THR A 25 1.87 18.82 -2.52
C THR A 25 0.49 19.49 -2.50
N ASN A 26 -0.56 18.74 -2.82
CA ASN A 26 -1.91 19.26 -2.76
C ASN A 26 -2.33 19.71 -1.35
N HIS A 27 -1.63 19.28 -0.31
CA HIS A 27 -2.02 19.49 1.08
C HIS A 27 -0.91 20.06 1.98
N SER A 28 0.32 20.18 1.47
CA SER A 28 1.46 20.62 2.29
C SER A 28 2.65 21.07 1.46
N HIS A 29 3.54 21.84 2.10
CA HIS A 29 4.88 22.15 1.60
C HIS A 29 5.91 21.36 2.40
N ILE A 30 6.85 20.74 1.71
CA ILE A 30 7.87 19.89 2.32
C ILE A 30 9.26 20.27 1.82
N ASN A 31 10.26 20.14 2.70
CA ASN A 31 11.65 20.47 2.38
C ASN A 31 12.44 19.27 1.86
N TYR A 32 11.90 18.09 2.02
CA TYR A 32 12.50 16.84 1.52
C TYR A 32 11.46 16.06 0.74
N TYR A 33 11.84 15.63 -0.45
CA TYR A 33 11.06 14.71 -1.25
C TYR A 33 11.64 13.31 -1.11
N VAL A 34 10.81 12.36 -0.74
CA VAL A 34 11.17 10.94 -0.68
C VAL A 34 10.66 10.26 -1.93
N ASP A 35 11.58 9.76 -2.75
CA ASP A 35 11.24 9.01 -3.95
C ASP A 35 11.21 7.51 -3.67
N ILE A 36 10.02 6.96 -3.67
CA ILE A 36 9.75 5.54 -3.45
C ILE A 36 9.28 4.82 -4.72
N THR A 37 9.50 5.44 -5.89
CA THR A 37 9.09 4.88 -7.19
C THR A 37 9.62 3.47 -7.40
N TYR A 38 10.89 3.22 -7.08
CA TYR A 38 11.48 1.90 -7.28
C TYR A 38 10.96 0.87 -6.27
N GLN A 39 10.71 1.25 -5.01
CA GLN A 39 10.15 0.35 -4.01
C GLN A 39 8.75 -0.15 -4.39
N LYS A 40 7.97 0.66 -5.08
CA LYS A 40 6.62 0.29 -5.51
C LYS A 40 6.53 -0.33 -6.91
N THR A 41 7.56 -0.18 -7.76
CA THR A 41 7.49 -0.59 -9.18
C THR A 41 8.57 -1.58 -9.61
N ARG A 42 9.76 -1.56 -9.01
CA ARG A 42 10.84 -2.48 -9.34
C ARG A 42 10.71 -3.76 -8.54
N LEU A 43 10.63 -4.88 -9.23
CA LEU A 43 10.32 -6.18 -8.61
C LEU A 43 11.23 -6.52 -7.41
N SER A 44 12.56 -6.35 -7.54
CA SER A 44 13.50 -6.66 -6.46
C SER A 44 13.28 -5.80 -5.21
N GLU A 45 13.03 -4.50 -5.38
CA GLU A 45 12.79 -3.58 -4.29
C GLU A 45 11.37 -3.70 -3.73
N ALA A 46 10.37 -4.00 -4.56
CA ALA A 46 9.02 -4.31 -4.12
C ALA A 46 8.96 -5.58 -3.28
N LYS A 47 9.68 -6.63 -3.67
CA LYS A 47 9.79 -7.86 -2.87
C LYS A 47 10.46 -7.61 -1.51
N ASP A 48 11.55 -6.87 -1.47
CA ASP A 48 12.22 -6.50 -0.23
C ASP A 48 11.30 -5.69 0.70
N SER A 49 10.61 -4.69 0.15
CA SER A 49 9.63 -3.89 0.91
C SER A 49 8.45 -4.72 1.41
N ALA A 50 7.95 -5.65 0.60
CA ALA A 50 6.87 -6.56 0.99
C ALA A 50 7.28 -7.46 2.16
N GLN A 51 8.50 -7.99 2.16
CA GLN A 51 9.04 -8.80 3.25
C GLN A 51 9.11 -8.03 4.56
N GLN A 52 9.44 -6.75 4.52
CA GLN A 52 9.46 -5.90 5.70
C GLN A 52 8.04 -5.59 6.20
N LEU A 53 7.12 -5.30 5.29
CA LEU A 53 5.73 -4.98 5.65
C LEU A 53 5.00 -6.19 6.23
N VAL A 54 5.22 -7.39 5.70
CA VAL A 54 4.50 -8.59 6.12
C VAL A 54 4.71 -8.92 7.59
N ALA A 55 5.85 -8.58 8.16
CA ALA A 55 6.16 -8.85 9.55
C ALA A 55 5.11 -8.30 10.55
N ASN A 56 4.38 -7.26 10.13
CA ASN A 56 3.33 -6.63 10.94
C ASN A 56 1.96 -7.32 10.82
N PHE A 57 1.76 -8.24 9.85
CA PHE A 57 0.44 -8.79 9.51
C PHE A 57 0.39 -10.33 9.48
N VAL A 58 1.48 -11.01 9.81
CA VAL A 58 1.70 -12.42 9.44
C VAL A 58 0.74 -13.41 10.09
N ASN A 59 0.37 -13.22 11.36
CA ASN A 59 -0.15 -14.36 12.12
C ASN A 59 -1.63 -14.28 12.47
N ASP A 60 -2.23 -13.10 12.48
CA ASP A 60 -3.54 -12.89 13.06
C ASP A 60 -4.48 -11.95 12.27
N THR A 61 -3.98 -11.34 11.21
CA THR A 61 -4.75 -10.41 10.39
C THR A 61 -5.24 -11.08 9.12
N PRO A 62 -6.53 -11.45 9.01
CA PRO A 62 -7.07 -11.98 7.76
C PRO A 62 -7.12 -10.87 6.71
N VAL A 63 -6.63 -11.17 5.50
CA VAL A 63 -6.63 -10.26 4.35
C VAL A 63 -7.24 -10.97 3.16
N ASP A 64 -8.35 -10.46 2.67
CA ASP A 64 -9.03 -10.98 1.47
C ASP A 64 -8.69 -10.14 0.24
N THR A 65 -8.45 -8.85 0.44
CA THR A 65 -8.18 -7.88 -0.62
C THR A 65 -7.12 -6.88 -0.17
N ILE A 66 -6.22 -6.54 -1.07
CA ILE A 66 -5.28 -5.42 -0.90
C ILE A 66 -5.72 -4.30 -1.83
N LEU A 67 -6.14 -3.18 -1.26
CA LEU A 67 -6.44 -1.95 -2.00
C LEU A 67 -5.14 -1.15 -2.15
N CYS A 68 -4.63 -1.10 -3.39
CA CYS A 68 -3.34 -0.50 -3.72
C CYS A 68 -3.52 0.94 -4.15
N LEU A 69 -3.19 1.89 -3.30
CA LEU A 69 -3.20 3.32 -3.61
C LEU A 69 -1.83 3.77 -4.15
N ASP A 70 -1.79 4.91 -4.80
CA ASP A 70 -0.56 5.57 -5.25
C ASP A 70 0.33 4.71 -6.17
N GLY A 71 -0.26 3.85 -6.98
CA GLY A 71 0.49 2.98 -7.90
C GLY A 71 1.28 1.87 -7.20
N THR A 72 0.77 1.32 -6.10
CA THR A 72 1.43 0.28 -5.32
C THR A 72 1.02 -1.15 -5.68
N SER A 73 0.43 -1.39 -6.85
CA SER A 73 -0.09 -2.72 -7.23
C SER A 73 1.00 -3.78 -7.37
N VAL A 74 2.19 -3.43 -7.87
CA VAL A 74 3.33 -4.36 -7.90
C VAL A 74 3.76 -4.74 -6.48
N LEU A 75 3.88 -3.75 -5.59
CA LEU A 75 4.16 -4.00 -4.18
C LEU A 75 3.05 -4.82 -3.52
N GLY A 76 1.79 -4.52 -3.83
CA GLY A 76 0.62 -5.25 -3.33
C GLY A 76 0.63 -6.71 -3.75
N THR A 77 1.02 -7.01 -4.98
CA THR A 77 1.20 -8.39 -5.46
C THR A 77 2.29 -9.13 -4.70
N CYS A 78 3.44 -8.48 -4.49
CA CYS A 78 4.52 -9.05 -3.68
C CYS A 78 4.10 -9.26 -2.23
N LEU A 79 3.33 -8.32 -1.65
CA LEU A 79 2.82 -8.44 -0.29
C LEU A 79 1.81 -9.60 -0.17
N ALA A 80 0.91 -9.77 -1.14
CA ALA A 80 -0.01 -10.89 -1.19
C ALA A 80 0.75 -12.24 -1.25
N GLU A 81 1.80 -12.31 -2.05
CA GLU A 81 2.67 -13.49 -2.12
C GLU A 81 3.30 -13.79 -0.75
N GLU A 82 3.84 -12.79 -0.07
CA GLU A 82 4.44 -12.96 1.26
C GLU A 82 3.39 -13.39 2.32
N LEU A 83 2.19 -12.77 2.31
CA LEU A 83 1.11 -13.11 3.23
C LEU A 83 0.62 -14.56 3.07
N THR A 84 0.67 -15.08 1.85
CA THR A 84 0.20 -16.43 1.49
C THR A 84 1.31 -17.47 1.49
N LYS A 85 2.56 -17.10 1.71
CA LYS A 85 3.66 -18.05 1.87
C LYS A 85 3.36 -19.01 3.01
N SER A 86 3.34 -20.27 2.68
CA SER A 86 2.91 -21.35 3.54
C SER A 86 3.77 -21.50 4.81
N GLY A 87 3.23 -21.03 5.91
CA GLY A 87 3.47 -21.68 7.18
C GLY A 87 2.15 -22.28 7.62
N PHE A 88 2.11 -23.43 8.18
CA PHE A 88 0.91 -24.14 8.69
C PHE A 88 0.07 -23.33 9.71
N ARG A 89 0.40 -22.08 9.95
CA ARG A 89 -0.18 -21.20 10.97
C ARG A 89 -0.63 -19.83 10.47
N THR A 90 -0.57 -19.56 9.15
CA THR A 90 -1.02 -18.25 8.66
C THR A 90 -2.50 -18.31 8.27
N VAL A 91 -3.25 -17.34 8.73
CA VAL A 91 -4.67 -17.16 8.39
C VAL A 91 -4.87 -16.85 6.90
N ASN A 92 -3.80 -16.48 6.20
CA ASN A 92 -3.80 -16.10 4.78
C ASN A 92 -3.19 -17.17 3.86
N ALA A 93 -3.14 -18.43 4.27
CA ALA A 93 -2.56 -19.52 3.46
C ALA A 93 -3.35 -19.84 2.16
N HIS A 94 -4.47 -19.17 1.92
CA HIS A 94 -5.24 -19.26 0.67
C HIS A 94 -4.68 -18.31 -0.39
N GLN A 95 -4.47 -18.76 -1.61
CA GLN A 95 -3.96 -17.92 -2.70
C GLN A 95 -5.08 -17.17 -3.46
N THR A 96 -6.04 -16.63 -2.73
CA THR A 96 -7.22 -15.96 -3.30
C THR A 96 -7.33 -14.49 -2.88
N ILE A 97 -6.20 -13.87 -2.49
CA ILE A 97 -6.16 -12.44 -2.20
C ILE A 97 -6.31 -11.65 -3.50
N TYR A 98 -7.28 -10.73 -3.52
CA TYR A 98 -7.46 -9.79 -4.61
C TYR A 98 -6.50 -8.61 -4.48
N ILE A 99 -5.90 -8.19 -5.59
CA ILE A 99 -5.12 -6.95 -5.69
C ILE A 99 -5.96 -5.97 -6.50
N LEU A 100 -6.34 -4.86 -5.89
CA LEU A 100 -7.30 -3.93 -6.44
C LEU A 100 -6.73 -2.52 -6.48
N ASP A 101 -6.78 -1.90 -7.66
CA ASP A 101 -6.48 -0.48 -7.82
C ASP A 101 -7.76 0.34 -7.62
N PRO A 102 -7.67 1.53 -6.99
CA PRO A 102 -8.82 2.40 -6.84
C PRO A 102 -9.20 3.04 -8.17
N GLU A 103 -10.50 3.27 -8.35
CA GLU A 103 -11.01 4.19 -9.34
C GLU A 103 -11.55 5.44 -8.64
N TYR A 104 -11.52 6.57 -9.35
CA TYR A 104 -11.96 7.84 -8.81
C TYR A 104 -13.08 8.42 -9.67
N ASN A 105 -14.11 8.99 -9.03
CA ASN A 105 -15.13 9.76 -9.70
C ASN A 105 -14.65 11.20 -10.01
N SER A 106 -15.50 12.00 -10.63
CA SER A 106 -15.20 13.41 -10.94
C SER A 106 -14.90 14.29 -9.71
N ASN A 107 -15.32 13.86 -8.51
CA ASN A 107 -15.05 14.53 -7.24
C ASN A 107 -13.84 13.97 -6.51
N SER A 108 -13.00 13.19 -7.19
CA SER A 108 -11.81 12.52 -6.62
C SER A 108 -12.12 11.58 -5.45
N GLN A 109 -13.32 11.04 -5.39
CA GLN A 109 -13.71 10.03 -4.41
C GLN A 109 -13.44 8.63 -4.96
N ILE A 110 -12.98 7.73 -4.10
CA ILE A 110 -12.77 6.33 -4.48
C ILE A 110 -14.12 5.66 -4.71
N ILE A 111 -14.25 5.01 -5.86
CA ILE A 111 -15.40 4.23 -6.25
C ILE A 111 -14.99 2.81 -6.64
N PHE A 112 -15.90 1.86 -6.48
CA PHE A 112 -15.72 0.50 -6.96
C PHE A 112 -16.85 0.16 -7.95
N ARG A 113 -16.49 -0.39 -9.10
CA ARG A 113 -17.46 -0.85 -10.09
C ARG A 113 -18.14 -2.12 -9.64
N ASP A 114 -19.29 -2.43 -10.25
CA ASP A 114 -20.11 -3.59 -9.91
C ASP A 114 -19.34 -4.91 -9.92
N ASN A 115 -18.42 -5.08 -10.88
CA ASN A 115 -17.58 -6.28 -11.00
C ASN A 115 -16.52 -6.39 -9.89
N ASN A 116 -16.23 -5.31 -9.19
CA ASN A 116 -15.26 -5.27 -8.09
C ASN A 116 -15.92 -5.27 -6.71
N LEU A 117 -17.24 -5.05 -6.64
CA LEU A 117 -17.94 -4.96 -5.36
C LEU A 117 -17.80 -6.23 -4.51
N GLY A 118 -17.80 -7.41 -5.14
CA GLY A 118 -17.60 -8.68 -4.46
C GLY A 118 -16.21 -8.85 -3.84
N MET A 119 -15.23 -8.04 -4.25
CA MET A 119 -13.87 -8.03 -3.69
C MET A 119 -13.74 -7.13 -2.46
N ILE A 120 -14.78 -6.32 -2.18
CA ILE A 120 -14.81 -5.36 -1.05
C ILE A 120 -15.88 -5.74 -0.05
N LYS A 121 -17.13 -5.97 -0.50
CA LYS A 121 -18.26 -6.22 0.39
C LYS A 121 -18.08 -7.50 1.21
N GLY A 122 -18.09 -7.35 2.53
CA GLY A 122 -17.88 -8.46 3.46
C GLY A 122 -16.45 -9.00 3.49
N LYS A 123 -15.49 -8.31 2.87
CA LYS A 123 -14.10 -8.71 2.80
C LYS A 123 -13.23 -7.92 3.77
N ASN A 124 -12.14 -8.55 4.21
CA ASN A 124 -11.12 -7.91 5.01
C ASN A 124 -10.10 -7.23 4.08
N VAL A 125 -10.11 -5.92 4.04
CA VAL A 125 -9.35 -5.11 3.08
C VAL A 125 -8.16 -4.47 3.78
N LEU A 126 -6.95 -4.79 3.31
CA LEU A 126 -5.72 -4.12 3.68
C LEU A 126 -5.50 -2.93 2.74
N ILE A 127 -5.34 -1.74 3.28
CA ILE A 127 -5.00 -0.54 2.52
C ILE A 127 -3.49 -0.47 2.39
N LEU A 128 -2.98 -0.42 1.17
CA LEU A 128 -1.55 -0.26 0.88
C LEU A 128 -1.30 1.08 0.23
N MET A 129 -0.38 1.85 0.80
CA MET A 129 -0.01 3.18 0.33
C MET A 129 1.50 3.28 0.13
N ALA A 130 1.90 4.21 -0.73
CA ALA A 130 3.32 4.56 -0.88
C ALA A 130 3.83 5.31 0.35
N SER A 131 3.10 6.35 0.75
CA SER A 131 3.44 7.15 1.92
C SER A 131 2.18 7.70 2.61
N VAL A 132 2.30 7.91 3.91
CA VAL A 132 1.29 8.58 4.72
C VAL A 132 1.91 9.85 5.31
N THR A 133 1.32 11.00 5.02
CA THR A 133 1.74 12.30 5.58
C THR A 133 0.64 12.88 6.46
N THR A 134 -0.45 13.38 5.85
CA THR A 134 -1.58 13.97 6.58
C THR A 134 -2.68 12.96 6.96
N GLY A 135 -2.63 11.76 6.39
CA GLY A 135 -3.68 10.75 6.55
C GLY A 135 -4.96 10.99 5.75
N PHE A 136 -5.01 12.03 4.91
CA PHE A 136 -6.21 12.36 4.14
C PHE A 136 -6.61 11.25 3.16
N THR A 137 -5.66 10.76 2.37
CA THR A 137 -5.89 9.65 1.42
C THR A 137 -6.27 8.35 2.15
N ALA A 138 -5.63 8.07 3.28
CA ALA A 138 -5.98 6.93 4.13
C ALA A 138 -7.42 7.03 4.62
N LYS A 139 -7.85 8.21 5.08
CA LYS A 139 -9.22 8.44 5.53
C LYS A 139 -10.23 8.28 4.40
N GLN A 140 -9.93 8.76 3.20
CA GLN A 140 -10.79 8.53 2.02
C GLN A 140 -10.95 7.04 1.71
N ALA A 141 -9.86 6.27 1.76
CA ALA A 141 -9.90 4.84 1.52
C ALA A 141 -10.72 4.11 2.59
N LEU A 142 -10.54 4.44 3.86
CA LEU A 142 -11.35 3.93 4.97
C LEU A 142 -12.85 4.17 4.76
N GLN A 143 -13.19 5.40 4.41
CA GLN A 143 -14.58 5.79 4.16
C GLN A 143 -15.18 5.02 2.97
N ALA A 144 -14.42 4.87 1.87
CA ALA A 144 -14.88 4.12 0.70
C ALA A 144 -15.11 2.65 1.03
N ILE A 145 -14.18 1.99 1.69
CA ILE A 145 -14.32 0.58 2.07
C ILE A 145 -15.55 0.38 2.96
N ASN A 146 -15.75 1.23 3.96
CA ASN A 146 -16.90 1.17 4.86
C ASN A 146 -18.22 1.42 4.11
N TYR A 147 -18.24 2.39 3.19
CA TYR A 147 -19.42 2.69 2.38
C TYR A 147 -19.87 1.49 1.54
N TYR A 148 -18.93 0.74 0.95
CA TYR A 148 -19.22 -0.44 0.15
C TYR A 148 -19.34 -1.74 0.96
N GLY A 149 -19.34 -1.65 2.29
CA GLY A 149 -19.59 -2.78 3.18
C GLY A 149 -18.39 -3.70 3.43
N GLY A 150 -17.17 -3.21 3.20
CA GLY A 150 -15.94 -3.91 3.55
C GLY A 150 -15.51 -3.68 4.99
N ASN A 151 -14.60 -4.53 5.46
CA ASN A 151 -13.93 -4.39 6.75
C ASN A 151 -12.48 -3.98 6.52
N VAL A 152 -12.00 -2.97 7.22
CA VAL A 152 -10.60 -2.56 7.13
C VAL A 152 -9.76 -3.46 8.02
N ALA A 153 -8.89 -4.27 7.40
CA ALA A 153 -7.95 -5.15 8.10
C ALA A 153 -6.76 -4.39 8.69
N GLY A 154 -6.34 -3.33 8.00
CA GLY A 154 -5.21 -2.51 8.41
C GLY A 154 -4.77 -1.55 7.32
N LEU A 155 -3.73 -0.79 7.62
CA LEU A 155 -3.07 0.11 6.69
C LEU A 155 -1.56 -0.17 6.71
N ALA A 156 -0.98 -0.31 5.54
CA ALA A 156 0.45 -0.45 5.34
C ALA A 156 0.98 0.67 4.45
N ALA A 157 2.12 1.23 4.80
CA ALA A 157 2.82 2.23 3.99
C ALA A 157 4.33 1.97 4.00
N ILE A 158 4.99 2.30 2.88
CA ILE A 158 6.46 2.19 2.79
C ILE A 158 7.10 3.27 3.67
N TYR A 159 6.47 4.45 3.71
CA TYR A 159 6.98 5.61 4.42
C TYR A 159 5.84 6.33 5.17
N SER A 160 6.14 6.77 6.39
CA SER A 160 5.22 7.55 7.24
C SER A 160 5.97 8.60 8.06
#